data_74b87cf3ee6f5043a8c2f8c91000b8f5
#
_entry.id   74b87cf3ee6f5043a8c2f8c91000b8f5
#
_cell.length_a   1.000
_cell.length_b   1.000
_cell.length_c   1.000
_cell.angle_alpha   90.00
_cell.angle_beta   90.00
_cell.angle_gamma   90.00
#
_symmetry.space_group_name_H-M   'P 1'
#
loop_
_entity.id
_entity.type
_entity.pdbx_description
1 polymer ?
#
loop_
_entity_poly.entity_id
_entity_poly.type
_entity_poly.pdbx_seq_one_letter_code
_entity_poly.pdbx_strand_id
1 'polypeptide(L)'
;MKVVLLSFTLIIMGTLFSNAQTSKSATQSLSSVKVEAYYFHMSTRCVTCKAVEAEAKKNLESLYGEKVKFQAINLEDDANKAIVEKLKISGQTLLLVKGDTKINLTNEGFMYAVNNPEKFKSIIREKVDGLLKL
;
A
#
# COMPACT_ATOMS: atom_id res chain seq x y z
N MET A 1 -39.22 56.21 54.11
CA MET A 1 -39.64 55.42 52.95
C MET A 1 -38.54 54.44 52.61
N LYS A 2 -38.86 53.20 52.72
CA LYS A 2 -37.88 52.13 52.87
C LYS A 2 -37.33 51.64 51.50
N VAL A 3 -36.04 51.82 51.30
CA VAL A 3 -35.34 51.30 50.11
C VAL A 3 -34.96 49.89 50.43
N VAL A 4 -35.55 48.95 49.74
CA VAL A 4 -35.19 47.54 49.83
C VAL A 4 -34.08 47.27 48.77
N LEU A 5 -32.86 47.11 49.24
CA LEU A 5 -31.76 46.71 48.45
C LEU A 5 -31.78 45.16 48.22
N LEU A 6 -32.24 44.77 47.05
CA LEU A 6 -32.15 43.38 46.61
C LEU A 6 -30.72 43.12 46.05
N SER A 7 -29.91 42.48 46.86
CA SER A 7 -28.59 41.94 46.46
C SER A 7 -28.81 40.77 45.48
N PHE A 8 -28.56 41.03 44.23
CA PHE A 8 -28.54 39.96 43.23
C PHE A 8 -27.12 39.38 43.13
N THR A 9 -26.89 38.34 43.89
CA THR A 9 -25.64 37.59 43.81
C THR A 9 -25.64 36.76 42.55
N LEU A 10 -24.93 37.25 41.53
CA LEU A 10 -24.68 36.51 40.29
C LEU A 10 -23.61 35.46 40.53
N ILE A 11 -24.02 34.22 40.72
CA ILE A 11 -23.14 33.06 40.77
C ILE A 11 -22.72 32.76 39.35
N ILE A 12 -21.50 33.20 38.99
CA ILE A 12 -20.85 32.82 37.74
C ILE A 12 -20.33 31.40 37.94
N MET A 13 -21.08 30.43 37.50
CA MET A 13 -20.65 29.04 37.39
C MET A 13 -19.70 28.93 36.19
N GLY A 14 -18.41 29.08 36.45
CA GLY A 14 -17.39 28.82 35.48
C GLY A 14 -17.35 27.34 35.10
N THR A 15 -17.95 27.00 33.97
CA THR A 15 -17.75 25.68 33.37
C THR A 15 -16.34 25.61 32.84
N LEU A 16 -15.48 24.97 33.60
CA LEU A 16 -14.19 24.53 33.12
C LEU A 16 -14.41 23.46 32.04
N PHE A 17 -14.43 23.90 30.80
CA PHE A 17 -14.25 22.95 29.66
C PHE A 17 -12.82 22.39 29.76
N SER A 18 -12.69 21.34 30.52
CA SER A 18 -11.52 20.48 30.38
C SER A 18 -11.53 19.89 28.96
N ASN A 19 -10.76 20.52 28.06
CA ASN A 19 -10.33 19.88 26.84
C ASN A 19 -9.47 18.68 27.25
N ALA A 20 -10.09 17.56 27.54
CA ALA A 20 -9.45 16.29 27.48
C ALA A 20 -9.06 16.07 26.01
N GLN A 21 -7.89 16.57 25.63
CA GLN A 21 -7.17 16.05 24.48
C GLN A 21 -6.95 14.58 24.78
N THR A 22 -7.90 13.76 24.36
CA THR A 22 -7.67 12.35 24.18
C THR A 22 -6.54 12.25 23.16
N SER A 23 -5.32 12.18 23.67
CA SER A 23 -4.22 11.63 22.89
C SER A 23 -4.74 10.31 22.36
N LYS A 24 -5.23 10.31 21.13
CA LYS A 24 -5.39 9.09 20.36
C LYS A 24 -4.00 8.53 20.26
N SER A 25 -3.62 7.78 21.31
CA SER A 25 -2.60 6.78 21.17
C SER A 25 -2.98 6.04 19.91
N ALA A 26 -2.23 6.28 18.85
CA ALA A 26 -2.28 5.45 17.68
C ALA A 26 -1.90 4.06 18.17
N THR A 27 -2.90 3.33 18.64
CA THR A 27 -2.86 1.90 18.53
C THR A 27 -2.68 1.68 17.05
N GLN A 28 -1.42 1.53 16.62
CA GLN A 28 -1.10 0.84 15.39
C GLN A 28 -1.80 -0.50 15.58
N SER A 29 -3.05 -0.56 15.07
CA SER A 29 -3.63 -1.84 14.76
C SER A 29 -2.52 -2.50 13.95
N LEU A 30 -2.14 -3.69 14.35
CA LEU A 30 -1.41 -4.64 13.54
C LEU A 30 -2.33 -4.95 12.34
N SER A 31 -2.52 -3.96 11.52
CA SER A 31 -3.00 -4.05 10.16
C SER A 31 -2.02 -5.01 9.53
N SER A 32 -2.43 -6.24 9.31
CA SER A 32 -1.64 -7.24 8.62
C SER A 32 -1.10 -6.56 7.37
N VAL A 33 0.22 -6.30 7.38
CA VAL A 33 0.86 -5.57 6.29
C VAL A 33 0.60 -6.37 5.03
N LYS A 34 -0.25 -5.83 4.16
CA LYS A 34 -0.65 -6.50 2.92
C LYS A 34 0.56 -6.64 2.02
N VAL A 35 0.62 -7.71 1.27
CA VAL A 35 1.59 -7.85 0.20
C VAL A 35 1.14 -6.97 -0.96
N GLU A 36 2.03 -6.14 -1.46
CA GLU A 36 1.81 -5.30 -2.64
C GLU A 36 2.69 -5.80 -3.78
N ALA A 37 2.14 -5.84 -4.97
CA ALA A 37 2.84 -6.23 -6.19
C ALA A 37 2.83 -5.06 -7.16
N TYR A 38 3.99 -4.63 -7.60
CA TYR A 38 4.17 -3.52 -8.53
C TYR A 38 4.82 -3.98 -9.81
N TYR A 39 4.27 -3.57 -10.94
CA TYR A 39 4.93 -3.68 -12.22
C TYR A 39 5.25 -2.32 -12.78
N PHE A 40 6.50 -1.92 -12.69
CA PHE A 40 7.00 -0.67 -13.23
C PHE A 40 7.33 -0.84 -14.71
N HIS A 41 6.84 0.06 -15.55
CA HIS A 41 6.98 -0.03 -17.00
C HIS A 41 7.13 1.34 -17.66
N MET A 42 7.65 1.36 -18.87
CA MET A 42 7.67 2.54 -19.75
C MET A 42 6.36 2.63 -20.52
N SER A 43 6.05 3.78 -21.11
CA SER A 43 4.87 3.97 -21.99
C SER A 43 4.94 3.07 -23.22
N THR A 44 6.13 2.98 -23.82
CA THR A 44 6.39 2.04 -24.92
C THR A 44 6.78 0.68 -24.35
N ARG A 45 6.01 -0.35 -24.68
CA ARG A 45 6.18 -1.69 -24.13
C ARG A 45 6.29 -2.77 -25.21
N CYS A 46 7.26 -3.67 -25.04
CA CYS A 46 7.42 -4.86 -25.88
C CYS A 46 6.33 -5.91 -25.58
N VAL A 47 6.20 -6.91 -26.47
CA VAL A 47 5.22 -8.00 -26.31
C VAL A 47 5.48 -8.76 -24.99
N THR A 48 6.74 -9.12 -24.70
CA THR A 48 7.12 -9.81 -23.46
C THR A 48 6.81 -8.94 -22.23
N CYS A 49 7.04 -7.63 -22.30
CA CYS A 49 6.72 -6.70 -21.21
C CYS A 49 5.24 -6.73 -20.85
N LYS A 50 4.37 -6.72 -21.87
CA LYS A 50 2.92 -6.83 -21.69
C LYS A 50 2.50 -8.19 -21.13
N ALA A 51 3.17 -9.25 -21.57
CA ALA A 51 2.90 -10.60 -21.07
C ALA A 51 3.28 -10.75 -19.59
N VAL A 52 4.40 -10.18 -19.15
CA VAL A 52 4.81 -10.18 -17.73
C VAL A 52 3.74 -9.52 -16.89
N GLU A 53 3.27 -8.34 -17.29
CA GLU A 53 2.19 -7.64 -16.56
C GLU A 53 0.91 -8.46 -16.50
N ALA A 54 0.45 -8.95 -17.66
CA ALA A 54 -0.81 -9.68 -17.76
C ALA A 54 -0.79 -10.97 -16.94
N GLU A 55 0.29 -11.77 -17.05
CA GLU A 55 0.41 -13.02 -16.30
C GLU A 55 0.63 -12.79 -14.80
N ALA A 56 1.42 -11.78 -14.41
CA ALA A 56 1.57 -11.42 -13.01
C ALA A 56 0.24 -11.01 -12.39
N LYS A 57 -0.48 -10.09 -13.01
CA LYS A 57 -1.80 -9.63 -12.56
C LYS A 57 -2.78 -10.79 -12.43
N LYS A 58 -2.96 -11.57 -13.50
CA LYS A 58 -3.87 -12.71 -13.55
C LYS A 58 -3.58 -13.73 -12.44
N ASN A 59 -2.31 -14.08 -12.25
CA ASN A 59 -1.90 -15.06 -11.25
C ASN A 59 -2.10 -14.54 -9.82
N LEU A 60 -1.76 -13.30 -9.55
CA LEU A 60 -1.95 -12.69 -8.23
C LEU A 60 -3.43 -12.56 -7.87
N GLU A 61 -4.27 -12.11 -8.80
CA GLU A 61 -5.71 -11.99 -8.59
C GLU A 61 -6.35 -13.37 -8.39
N SER A 62 -6.00 -14.36 -9.21
CA SER A 62 -6.58 -15.70 -9.12
C SER A 62 -6.16 -16.49 -7.88
N LEU A 63 -4.94 -16.31 -7.39
CA LEU A 63 -4.39 -17.04 -6.25
C LEU A 63 -4.69 -16.37 -4.91
N TYR A 64 -4.74 -15.04 -4.88
CA TYR A 64 -4.73 -14.28 -3.62
C TYR A 64 -5.88 -13.27 -3.49
N GLY A 65 -6.54 -12.90 -4.59
CA GLY A 65 -7.60 -11.89 -4.57
C GLY A 65 -7.15 -10.61 -3.90
N GLU A 66 -7.90 -10.14 -2.91
CA GLU A 66 -7.61 -8.89 -2.19
C GLU A 66 -6.44 -8.96 -1.20
N LYS A 67 -5.87 -10.14 -0.96
CA LYS A 67 -4.73 -10.29 -0.04
C LYS A 67 -3.44 -9.70 -0.63
N VAL A 68 -3.36 -9.63 -1.96
CA VAL A 68 -2.23 -9.04 -2.69
C VAL A 68 -2.75 -8.00 -3.66
N LYS A 69 -2.36 -6.75 -3.48
CA LYS A 69 -2.76 -5.67 -4.37
C LYS A 69 -1.76 -5.56 -5.51
N PHE A 70 -2.22 -5.73 -6.76
CA PHE A 70 -1.41 -5.50 -7.95
C PHE A 70 -1.59 -4.09 -8.49
N GLN A 71 -0.49 -3.43 -8.88
CA GLN A 71 -0.48 -2.11 -9.48
C GLN A 71 0.54 -2.04 -10.63
N ALA A 72 0.09 -1.60 -11.80
CA ALA A 72 0.98 -1.23 -12.90
C ALA A 72 1.30 0.26 -12.78
N ILE A 73 2.59 0.60 -12.84
CA ILE A 73 3.12 1.95 -12.61
C ILE A 73 3.92 2.39 -13.84
N ASN A 74 3.46 3.44 -14.50
CA ASN A 74 4.21 4.04 -15.59
C ASN A 74 5.35 4.92 -15.04
N LEU A 75 6.60 4.60 -15.41
CA LEU A 75 7.79 5.33 -14.97
C LEU A 75 7.91 6.74 -15.55
N GLU A 76 7.22 7.01 -16.63
CA GLU A 76 7.25 8.31 -17.33
C GLU A 76 6.15 9.27 -16.85
N ASP A 77 5.30 8.82 -15.94
CA ASP A 77 4.26 9.65 -15.34
C ASP A 77 4.79 10.30 -14.06
N ASP A 78 4.81 11.62 -14.05
CA ASP A 78 5.27 12.43 -12.92
C ASP A 78 4.51 12.14 -11.61
N ALA A 79 3.25 11.74 -11.70
CA ALA A 79 2.45 11.35 -10.53
C ALA A 79 3.03 10.16 -9.79
N ASN A 80 3.85 9.33 -10.46
CA ASN A 80 4.44 8.12 -9.90
C ASN A 80 5.84 8.32 -9.31
N LYS A 81 6.43 9.51 -9.42
CA LYS A 81 7.81 9.78 -8.96
C LYS A 81 8.02 9.39 -7.50
N ALA A 82 7.09 9.71 -6.62
CA ALA A 82 7.21 9.43 -5.19
C ALA A 82 7.37 7.93 -4.89
N ILE A 83 6.60 7.06 -5.55
CA ILE A 83 6.70 5.60 -5.33
C ILE A 83 7.95 5.02 -6.01
N VAL A 84 8.34 5.54 -7.17
CA VAL A 84 9.56 5.15 -7.88
C VAL A 84 10.80 5.42 -7.02
N GLU A 85 10.90 6.63 -6.45
CA GLU A 85 11.99 7.02 -5.54
C GLU A 85 11.98 6.23 -4.24
N LYS A 86 10.82 6.10 -3.61
CA LYS A 86 10.65 5.32 -2.37
C LYS A 86 11.13 3.89 -2.52
N LEU A 87 10.79 3.25 -3.63
CA LEU A 87 11.16 1.85 -3.89
C LEU A 87 12.53 1.73 -4.57
N LYS A 88 13.17 2.84 -4.94
CA LYS A 88 14.46 2.93 -5.62
C LYS A 88 14.46 2.18 -6.97
N ILE A 89 13.44 2.44 -7.77
CA ILE A 89 13.26 1.81 -9.08
C ILE A 89 14.03 2.61 -10.14
N SER A 90 14.86 1.93 -10.91
CA SER A 90 15.66 2.54 -11.98
C SER A 90 15.22 2.13 -13.39
N GLY A 91 14.26 1.25 -13.52
CA GLY A 91 13.76 0.75 -14.80
C GLY A 91 12.63 -0.25 -14.65
N GLN A 92 12.30 -0.92 -15.73
CA GLN A 92 11.22 -1.90 -15.75
C GLN A 92 11.43 -3.00 -14.70
N THR A 93 10.46 -3.16 -13.81
CA THR A 93 10.61 -4.01 -12.63
C THR A 93 9.29 -4.64 -12.21
N LEU A 94 9.28 -5.95 -11.97
CA LEU A 94 8.20 -6.63 -11.24
C LEU A 94 8.66 -6.85 -9.80
N LEU A 95 8.01 -6.20 -8.84
CA LEU A 95 8.41 -6.17 -7.44
C LEU A 95 7.27 -6.60 -6.52
N LEU A 96 7.55 -7.54 -5.62
CA LEU A 96 6.69 -7.84 -4.48
C LEU A 96 7.23 -7.13 -3.24
N VAL A 97 6.34 -6.52 -2.46
CA VAL A 97 6.69 -5.74 -1.26
C VAL A 97 5.81 -6.14 -0.10
N LYS A 98 6.43 -6.38 1.07
CA LYS A 98 5.73 -6.48 2.35
C LYS A 98 6.55 -5.79 3.43
N GLY A 99 6.08 -4.64 3.91
CA GLY A 99 6.87 -3.79 4.81
C GLY A 99 8.20 -3.40 4.17
N ASP A 100 9.31 -3.77 4.80
CA ASP A 100 10.66 -3.50 4.29
C ASP A 100 11.19 -4.61 3.36
N THR A 101 10.49 -5.73 3.28
CA THR A 101 10.91 -6.86 2.45
C THR A 101 10.49 -6.63 1.00
N LYS A 102 11.45 -6.75 0.09
CA LYS A 102 11.27 -6.60 -1.36
C LYS A 102 11.80 -7.82 -2.09
N ILE A 103 11.01 -8.36 -3.02
CA ILE A 103 11.40 -9.48 -3.88
C ILE A 103 11.22 -9.05 -5.34
N ASN A 104 12.30 -9.02 -6.08
CA ASN A 104 12.29 -8.67 -7.50
C ASN A 104 12.11 -9.93 -8.34
N LEU A 105 11.05 -9.97 -9.15
CA LEU A 105 10.70 -11.08 -10.04
C LEU A 105 10.83 -10.71 -11.53
N THR A 106 11.56 -9.65 -11.84
CA THR A 106 11.69 -9.15 -13.22
C THR A 106 12.30 -10.21 -14.13
N ASN A 107 13.38 -10.83 -13.71
CA ASN A 107 14.06 -11.85 -14.52
C ASN A 107 13.17 -13.08 -14.77
N GLU A 108 12.50 -13.56 -13.72
CA GLU A 108 11.59 -14.70 -13.83
C GLU A 108 10.40 -14.38 -14.74
N GLY A 109 9.87 -13.15 -14.63
CA GLY A 109 8.83 -12.67 -15.53
C GLY A 109 9.26 -12.69 -16.99
N PHE A 110 10.42 -12.10 -17.31
CA PHE A 110 10.93 -12.08 -18.68
C PHE A 110 11.28 -13.47 -19.21
N MET A 111 11.75 -14.37 -18.37
CA MET A 111 12.10 -15.73 -18.77
C MET A 111 10.88 -16.61 -19.00
N TYR A 112 9.84 -16.46 -18.20
CA TYR A 112 8.79 -17.47 -18.13
C TYR A 112 7.39 -16.99 -18.51
N ALA A 113 7.06 -15.70 -18.44
CA ALA A 113 5.69 -15.21 -18.68
C ALA A 113 5.13 -15.64 -20.06
N VAL A 114 5.99 -15.69 -21.09
CA VAL A 114 5.61 -16.14 -22.44
C VAL A 114 5.89 -17.63 -22.65
N ASN A 115 7.09 -18.08 -22.27
CA ASN A 115 7.58 -19.40 -22.66
C ASN A 115 7.11 -20.53 -21.74
N ASN A 116 6.84 -20.22 -20.46
CA ASN A 116 6.38 -21.20 -19.47
C ASN A 116 5.54 -20.51 -18.38
N PRO A 117 4.31 -20.07 -18.69
CA PRO A 117 3.45 -19.34 -17.77
C PRO A 117 3.15 -20.09 -16.46
N GLU A 118 3.04 -21.43 -16.52
CA GLU A 118 2.81 -22.25 -15.32
C GLU A 118 3.99 -22.21 -14.35
N LYS A 119 5.22 -22.22 -14.88
CA LYS A 119 6.41 -22.03 -14.05
C LYS A 119 6.43 -20.65 -13.44
N PHE A 120 6.09 -19.61 -14.21
CA PHE A 120 5.99 -18.24 -13.68
C PHE A 120 4.96 -18.13 -12.55
N LYS A 121 3.80 -18.74 -12.73
CA LYS A 121 2.75 -18.85 -11.70
C LYS A 121 3.24 -19.54 -10.43
N SER A 122 3.99 -20.65 -10.59
CA SER A 122 4.56 -21.39 -9.47
C SER A 122 5.56 -20.54 -8.67
N ILE A 123 6.42 -19.77 -9.36
CA ILE A 123 7.37 -18.86 -8.73
C ILE A 123 6.64 -17.73 -7.97
N ILE A 124 5.65 -17.12 -8.61
CA ILE A 124 4.83 -16.08 -7.94
C ILE A 124 4.22 -16.65 -6.65
N ARG A 125 3.63 -17.86 -6.73
CA ARG A 125 3.05 -18.51 -5.55
C ARG A 125 4.07 -18.72 -4.45
N GLU A 126 5.21 -19.31 -4.75
CA GLU A 126 6.29 -19.57 -3.78
C GLU A 126 6.70 -18.29 -3.06
N LYS A 127 6.94 -17.20 -3.80
CA LYS A 127 7.43 -15.94 -3.24
C LYS A 127 6.36 -15.20 -2.43
N VAL A 128 5.12 -15.17 -2.92
CA VAL A 128 4.01 -14.54 -2.19
C VAL A 128 3.65 -15.33 -0.93
N ASP A 129 3.60 -16.67 -1.01
CA ASP A 129 3.34 -17.50 0.17
C ASP A 129 4.43 -17.32 1.24
N GLY A 130 5.69 -17.17 0.82
CA GLY A 130 6.79 -16.82 1.70
C GLY A 130 6.57 -15.47 2.40
N LEU A 131 6.16 -14.45 1.67
CA LEU A 131 5.86 -13.13 2.23
C LEU A 131 4.64 -13.15 3.16
N LEU A 132 3.60 -13.90 2.83
CA LEU A 132 2.39 -13.97 3.66
C LEU A 132 2.62 -14.65 5.01
N LYS A 133 3.67 -15.48 5.14
CA LYS A 133 4.06 -16.15 6.40
C LYS A 133 4.92 -15.28 7.32
N LEU A 134 5.50 -14.18 6.81
CA LEU A 134 6.24 -13.20 7.61
C LEU A 134 5.29 -12.31 8.40
#